data_29d8b5d5691a22f1b8ebdeea09daab63
#
_entry.id   29d8b5d5691a22f1b8ebdeea09daab63
#
_cell.length_a   1.000
_cell.length_b   1.000
_cell.length_c   1.000
_cell.angle_alpha   90.00
_cell.angle_beta   90.00
_cell.angle_gamma   90.00
#
_symmetry.space_group_name_H-M   'P 1'
#
loop_
_entity.id
_entity.type
_entity.pdbx_description
1 polymer ?
#
loop_
_entity_poly.entity_id
_entity_poly.type
_entity_poly.pdbx_seq_one_letter_code
_entity_poly.pdbx_strand_id
1 'polypeptide(L)'
;MAVLSLSVPWVRLLRTPDLNDYALFVEVVTYDGFAAAGRALRAPKSTLSRRIAGLEARLGVRLIERSTRRFRITEVGQAFYERCRMIVMDVQQADAVVSEALGEPRGVVRCSCPLGLVEALSPTFSSFMRNFPKAKLQVVAVDRAVGLIDERIDVAVRVRAALGTDAALTMRTLGRSSRILVAAPALAAPCASGDIAALSDLPTLATTDQMGEIVWEFIGPEGEARSIRHEPRMTCVDFLALRDAAVSGLGVALLPDHSCRRELASSALVHVFPQWRTEDGIVHLVFTTRRGLPPVVRAFIDHLAGAFRHGKVAS
;
A
#
# COMPACT_ATOMS: atom_id res chain seq x y z
N MET A 1 26.94 16.72 -66.08
CA MET A 1 26.41 15.82 -65.07
C MET A 1 26.34 16.60 -63.76
N ALA A 2 25.15 17.11 -63.39
CA ALA A 2 24.95 17.81 -62.14
C ALA A 2 24.45 16.82 -61.10
N VAL A 3 25.21 16.69 -60.02
CA VAL A 3 24.83 15.86 -58.85
C VAL A 3 23.89 16.73 -58.00
N LEU A 4 22.59 16.40 -58.07
CA LEU A 4 21.57 16.96 -57.16
C LEU A 4 21.85 16.43 -55.77
N SER A 5 22.38 17.28 -54.89
CA SER A 5 22.43 17.06 -53.45
C SER A 5 20.98 17.13 -52.87
N LEU A 6 20.36 15.99 -52.69
CA LEU A 6 19.12 15.88 -51.91
C LEU A 6 19.45 16.08 -50.43
N SER A 7 19.37 17.32 -49.95
CA SER A 7 19.32 17.62 -48.56
C SER A 7 17.98 17.18 -47.98
N VAL A 8 17.96 16.00 -47.35
CA VAL A 8 16.79 15.42 -46.75
C VAL A 8 16.46 16.22 -45.47
N PRO A 9 15.27 16.79 -45.31
CA PRO A 9 14.94 17.66 -44.18
C PRO A 9 14.62 16.93 -42.85
N TRP A 10 15.16 15.72 -42.69
CA TRP A 10 14.86 14.86 -41.51
C TRP A 10 15.44 15.37 -40.18
N VAL A 11 16.45 16.25 -40.23
CA VAL A 11 17.12 16.76 -39.02
C VAL A 11 16.29 17.82 -38.26
N ARG A 12 15.20 18.32 -38.82
CA ARG A 12 14.34 19.34 -38.17
C ARG A 12 13.21 18.75 -37.33
N LEU A 13 12.96 17.44 -37.37
CA LEU A 13 11.84 16.77 -36.69
C LEU A 13 12.13 16.30 -35.26
N LEU A 14 13.38 16.35 -34.80
CA LEU A 14 13.75 15.86 -33.46
C LEU A 14 14.16 17.00 -32.52
N ARG A 15 13.40 18.09 -32.44
CA ARG A 15 13.34 18.89 -31.23
C ARG A 15 12.39 18.23 -30.21
N THR A 16 12.56 16.94 -29.99
CA THR A 16 11.93 16.28 -28.85
C THR A 16 12.45 16.95 -27.58
N PRO A 17 11.57 17.34 -26.68
CA PRO A 17 11.97 17.85 -25.37
C PRO A 17 12.89 16.84 -24.71
N ASP A 18 13.91 17.30 -23.96
CA ASP A 18 14.73 16.38 -23.16
C ASP A 18 13.86 15.77 -22.04
N LEU A 19 13.48 14.51 -22.22
CA LEU A 19 12.67 13.77 -21.26
C LEU A 19 13.35 13.64 -19.89
N ASN A 20 14.67 13.76 -19.84
CA ASN A 20 15.39 13.78 -18.57
C ASN A 20 15.09 15.05 -17.76
N ASP A 21 14.83 16.20 -18.40
CA ASP A 21 14.42 17.41 -17.68
C ASP A 21 13.00 17.27 -17.12
N TYR A 22 12.11 16.57 -17.82
CA TYR A 22 10.77 16.26 -17.34
C TYR A 22 10.81 15.30 -16.17
N ALA A 23 11.59 14.23 -16.27
CA ALA A 23 11.81 13.29 -15.16
C ALA A 23 12.41 13.99 -13.94
N LEU A 24 13.41 14.85 -14.16
CA LEU A 24 14.03 15.63 -13.10
C LEU A 24 13.05 16.59 -12.41
N PHE A 25 12.19 17.24 -13.18
CA PHE A 25 11.14 18.12 -12.64
C PHE A 25 10.17 17.33 -11.77
N VAL A 26 9.72 16.15 -12.24
CA VAL A 26 8.89 15.23 -11.45
C VAL A 26 9.58 14.88 -10.13
N GLU A 27 10.86 14.54 -10.15
CA GLU A 27 11.60 14.20 -8.92
C GLU A 27 11.71 15.38 -7.95
N VAL A 28 12.03 16.59 -8.44
CA VAL A 28 12.16 17.81 -7.60
C VAL A 28 10.84 18.15 -6.91
N VAL A 29 9.72 18.05 -7.63
CA VAL A 29 8.39 18.31 -7.05
C VAL A 29 8.03 17.23 -6.04
N THR A 30 8.25 15.97 -6.36
CA THR A 30 7.85 14.85 -5.48
C THR A 30 8.64 14.81 -4.17
N TYR A 31 9.91 15.21 -4.19
CA TYR A 31 10.71 15.30 -2.95
C TYR A 31 10.55 16.66 -2.24
N ASP A 32 9.56 17.47 -2.66
CA ASP A 32 9.29 18.78 -2.06
C ASP A 32 10.54 19.68 -1.99
N GLY A 33 11.34 19.64 -3.07
CA GLY A 33 12.46 20.58 -3.23
C GLY A 33 13.79 20.00 -3.68
N PHE A 34 14.65 20.89 -4.11
CA PHE A 34 15.94 20.58 -4.72
C PHE A 34 16.93 19.85 -3.79
N ALA A 35 16.91 20.16 -2.49
CA ALA A 35 17.85 19.54 -1.54
C ALA A 35 17.49 18.07 -1.27
N ALA A 36 16.21 17.78 -1.08
CA ALA A 36 15.73 16.42 -0.86
C ALA A 36 15.86 15.56 -2.13
N ALA A 37 15.46 16.12 -3.30
CA ALA A 37 15.69 15.47 -4.59
C ALA A 37 17.17 15.19 -4.86
N GLY A 38 18.05 16.15 -4.53
CA GLY A 38 19.50 15.98 -4.72
C GLY A 38 20.08 14.83 -3.89
N ARG A 39 19.63 14.66 -2.65
CA ARG A 39 19.99 13.50 -1.81
C ARG A 39 19.49 12.18 -2.41
N ALA A 40 18.24 12.16 -2.82
CA ALA A 40 17.62 10.94 -3.38
C ALA A 40 18.26 10.52 -4.70
N LEU A 41 18.57 11.48 -5.57
CA LEU A 41 19.16 11.24 -6.89
C LEU A 41 20.69 11.19 -6.88
N ARG A 42 21.33 11.40 -5.71
CA ARG A 42 22.78 11.53 -5.58
C ARG A 42 23.38 12.56 -6.54
N ALA A 43 22.69 13.69 -6.71
CA ALA A 43 23.06 14.75 -7.62
C ALA A 43 23.18 16.11 -6.90
N PRO A 44 24.13 16.98 -7.27
CA PRO A 44 24.26 18.29 -6.64
C PRO A 44 23.00 19.15 -6.85
N LYS A 45 22.55 19.81 -5.76
CA LYS A 45 21.40 20.75 -5.81
C LYS A 45 21.53 21.79 -6.93
N SER A 46 22.77 22.32 -7.15
CA SER A 46 23.06 23.32 -8.18
C SER A 46 22.80 22.79 -9.59
N THR A 47 23.10 21.51 -9.85
CA THR A 47 22.82 20.87 -11.15
C THR A 47 21.32 20.75 -11.39
N LEU A 48 20.56 20.29 -10.39
CA LEU A 48 19.11 20.20 -10.47
C LEU A 48 18.48 21.58 -10.73
N SER A 49 18.87 22.58 -9.95
CA SER A 49 18.37 23.96 -10.09
C SER A 49 18.65 24.54 -11.46
N ARG A 50 19.86 24.34 -12.00
CA ARG A 50 20.24 24.81 -13.33
C ARG A 50 19.43 24.14 -14.44
N ARG A 51 19.22 22.82 -14.37
CA ARG A 51 18.42 22.08 -15.34
C ARG A 51 16.95 22.52 -15.34
N ILE A 52 16.35 22.69 -14.15
CA ILE A 52 14.98 23.19 -14.05
C ILE A 52 14.88 24.64 -14.56
N ALA A 53 15.84 25.52 -14.25
CA ALA A 53 15.85 26.86 -14.81
C ALA A 53 15.95 26.85 -16.35
N GLY A 54 16.73 25.93 -16.94
CA GLY A 54 16.80 25.72 -18.38
C GLY A 54 15.47 25.24 -18.97
N LEU A 55 14.77 24.33 -18.27
CA LEU A 55 13.43 23.86 -18.62
C LEU A 55 12.43 25.03 -18.64
N GLU A 56 12.37 25.84 -17.56
CA GLU A 56 11.51 27.01 -17.45
C GLU A 56 11.79 28.04 -18.56
N ALA A 57 13.07 28.31 -18.83
CA ALA A 57 13.47 29.21 -19.89
C ALA A 57 13.03 28.72 -21.28
N ARG A 58 13.13 27.40 -21.55
CA ARG A 58 12.67 26.79 -22.81
C ARG A 58 11.15 26.83 -22.95
N LEU A 59 10.41 26.65 -21.85
CA LEU A 59 8.95 26.71 -21.83
C LEU A 59 8.39 28.14 -21.79
N GLY A 60 9.22 29.13 -21.46
CA GLY A 60 8.81 30.53 -21.33
C GLY A 60 7.94 30.82 -20.10
N VAL A 61 7.89 29.89 -19.14
CA VAL A 61 7.01 29.96 -17.96
C VAL A 61 7.72 29.42 -16.72
N ARG A 62 7.38 30.01 -15.57
CA ARG A 62 7.85 29.50 -14.28
C ARG A 62 6.98 28.34 -13.80
N LEU A 63 7.66 27.27 -13.42
CA LEU A 63 7.04 26.06 -12.86
C LEU A 63 7.17 26.02 -11.33
N ILE A 64 8.23 26.66 -10.78
CA ILE A 64 8.53 26.72 -9.34
C ILE A 64 8.64 28.18 -8.91
N GLU A 65 7.99 28.54 -7.80
CA GLU A 65 8.12 29.89 -7.21
C GLU A 65 9.52 30.08 -6.63
N ARG A 66 10.13 31.23 -6.86
CA ARG A 66 11.39 31.61 -6.23
C ARG A 66 11.13 32.16 -4.83
N SER A 67 10.90 31.28 -3.87
CA SER A 67 10.95 31.61 -2.46
C SER A 67 12.19 31.01 -1.82
N THR A 68 12.94 31.79 -1.05
CA THR A 68 14.12 31.32 -0.33
C THR A 68 13.76 30.51 0.91
N ARG A 69 12.51 30.55 1.38
CA ARG A 69 12.06 29.96 2.64
C ARG A 69 11.20 28.70 2.49
N ARG A 70 10.48 28.54 1.36
CA ARG A 70 9.63 27.35 1.13
C ARG A 70 9.63 26.99 -0.34
N PHE A 71 9.69 25.68 -0.64
CA PHE A 71 9.44 25.18 -1.98
C PHE A 71 7.95 25.34 -2.29
N ARG A 72 7.63 25.90 -3.44
CA ARG A 72 6.26 26.00 -3.94
C ARG A 72 6.24 25.81 -5.45
N ILE A 73 5.29 25.04 -5.91
CA ILE A 73 5.00 24.86 -7.32
C ILE A 73 3.95 25.91 -7.76
N THR A 74 4.06 26.44 -8.98
CA THR A 74 3.04 27.31 -9.56
C THR A 74 1.83 26.48 -10.03
N GLU A 75 0.69 27.11 -10.28
CA GLU A 75 -0.49 26.43 -10.85
C GLU A 75 -0.16 25.76 -12.20
N VAL A 76 0.55 26.49 -13.09
CA VAL A 76 1.05 25.92 -14.36
C VAL A 76 2.04 24.79 -14.11
N GLY A 77 2.90 24.95 -13.08
CA GLY A 77 3.83 23.91 -12.67
C GLY A 77 3.12 22.64 -12.22
N GLN A 78 2.01 22.77 -11.47
CA GLN A 78 1.22 21.62 -11.03
C GLN A 78 0.60 20.86 -12.21
N ALA A 79 -0.05 21.57 -13.13
CA ALA A 79 -0.60 20.98 -14.33
C ALA A 79 0.49 20.32 -15.20
N PHE A 80 1.65 20.94 -15.32
CA PHE A 80 2.81 20.40 -16.04
C PHE A 80 3.39 19.18 -15.33
N TYR A 81 3.46 19.18 -14.00
CA TYR A 81 3.90 18.04 -13.19
C TYR A 81 3.06 16.78 -13.46
N GLU A 82 1.74 16.92 -13.46
CA GLU A 82 0.84 15.80 -13.74
C GLU A 82 1.07 15.21 -15.12
N ARG A 83 1.27 16.06 -16.13
CA ARG A 83 1.58 15.61 -17.49
C ARG A 83 2.96 14.97 -17.61
N CYS A 84 3.98 15.56 -16.98
CA CYS A 84 5.32 14.97 -16.97
C CYS A 84 5.34 13.59 -16.29
N ARG A 85 4.58 13.41 -15.22
CA ARG A 85 4.43 12.10 -14.56
C ARG A 85 3.92 11.04 -15.53
N MET A 86 2.87 11.35 -16.29
CA MET A 86 2.33 10.40 -17.28
C MET A 86 3.37 10.06 -18.34
N ILE A 87 4.09 11.05 -18.87
CA ILE A 87 5.16 10.82 -19.86
C ILE A 87 6.27 9.92 -19.29
N VAL A 88 6.72 10.16 -18.07
CA VAL A 88 7.74 9.34 -17.42
C VAL A 88 7.23 7.90 -17.22
N MET A 89 5.97 7.74 -16.86
CA MET A 89 5.34 6.42 -16.77
C MET A 89 5.29 5.71 -18.14
N ASP A 90 4.92 6.42 -19.20
CA ASP A 90 4.86 5.86 -20.56
C ASP A 90 6.25 5.41 -21.06
N VAL A 91 7.30 6.17 -20.76
CA VAL A 91 8.70 5.77 -21.05
C VAL A 91 9.07 4.49 -20.28
N GLN A 92 8.74 4.44 -18.99
CA GLN A 92 8.96 3.23 -18.17
C GLN A 92 8.18 2.02 -18.71
N GLN A 93 7.00 2.24 -19.26
CA GLN A 93 6.21 1.20 -19.92
C GLN A 93 6.85 0.70 -21.22
N ALA A 94 7.42 1.58 -22.04
CA ALA A 94 8.13 1.18 -23.22
C ALA A 94 9.33 0.28 -22.89
N ASP A 95 10.12 0.63 -21.87
CA ASP A 95 11.19 -0.22 -21.35
C ASP A 95 10.65 -1.55 -20.79
N ALA A 96 9.46 -1.51 -20.23
CA ALA A 96 8.81 -2.67 -19.66
C ALA A 96 8.37 -3.69 -20.73
N VAL A 97 7.90 -3.24 -21.89
CA VAL A 97 7.56 -4.12 -23.02
C VAL A 97 8.77 -4.96 -23.45
N VAL A 98 9.94 -4.34 -23.51
CA VAL A 98 11.20 -5.04 -23.83
C VAL A 98 11.57 -6.04 -22.72
N SER A 99 11.38 -5.65 -21.45
CA SER A 99 11.65 -6.53 -20.31
C SER A 99 10.69 -7.73 -20.26
N GLU A 100 9.43 -7.55 -20.66
CA GLU A 100 8.44 -8.62 -20.78
C GLU A 100 8.83 -9.62 -21.90
N ALA A 101 9.29 -9.10 -23.04
CA ALA A 101 9.79 -9.94 -24.13
C ALA A 101 11.04 -10.76 -23.75
N LEU A 102 11.85 -10.26 -22.82
CA LEU A 102 13.01 -10.95 -22.26
C LEU A 102 12.68 -11.89 -21.09
N GLY A 103 11.40 -11.96 -20.65
CA GLY A 103 10.94 -12.84 -19.58
C GLY A 103 11.46 -12.51 -18.17
N GLU A 104 12.06 -11.33 -17.95
CA GLU A 104 12.68 -10.95 -16.68
C GLU A 104 12.12 -9.65 -16.11
N PRO A 105 11.04 -9.70 -15.29
CA PRO A 105 10.55 -8.53 -14.59
C PRO A 105 11.64 -7.88 -13.72
N ARG A 106 11.91 -6.59 -13.96
CA ARG A 106 12.94 -5.82 -13.24
C ARG A 106 12.44 -4.44 -12.84
N GLY A 107 13.00 -3.87 -11.79
CA GLY A 107 12.65 -2.54 -11.31
C GLY A 107 12.15 -2.57 -9.87
N VAL A 108 11.60 -1.46 -9.40
CA VAL A 108 11.10 -1.28 -8.04
C VAL A 108 9.58 -1.41 -8.04
N VAL A 109 9.04 -2.21 -7.14
CA VAL A 109 7.62 -2.23 -6.77
C VAL A 109 7.47 -1.54 -5.42
N ARG A 110 6.60 -0.53 -5.35
CA ARG A 110 6.22 0.13 -4.10
C ARG A 110 4.83 -0.32 -3.70
N CYS A 111 4.76 -1.07 -2.61
CA CYS A 111 3.52 -1.64 -2.10
C CYS A 111 3.19 -1.02 -0.75
N SER A 112 1.98 -0.48 -0.56
CA SER A 112 1.47 -0.21 0.78
C SER A 112 0.69 -1.41 1.30
N CYS A 113 0.83 -1.68 2.60
CA CYS A 113 0.21 -2.82 3.25
C CYS A 113 -0.21 -2.42 4.67
N PRO A 114 -1.42 -2.79 5.13
CA PRO A 114 -1.81 -2.66 6.52
C PRO A 114 -0.85 -3.39 7.45
N LEU A 115 -0.53 -2.80 8.61
CA LEU A 115 0.38 -3.38 9.60
C LEU A 115 0.01 -4.84 9.92
N GLY A 116 -1.26 -5.11 10.16
CA GLY A 116 -1.75 -6.44 10.50
C GLY A 116 -1.63 -7.50 9.40
N LEU A 117 -1.36 -7.12 8.14
CA LEU A 117 -1.14 -8.06 7.05
C LEU A 117 0.34 -8.26 6.69
N VAL A 118 1.25 -7.42 7.21
CA VAL A 118 2.68 -7.51 6.86
C VAL A 118 3.25 -8.86 7.27
N GLU A 119 2.94 -9.34 8.48
CA GLU A 119 3.40 -10.64 8.98
C GLU A 119 2.89 -11.78 8.08
N ALA A 120 1.59 -11.79 7.79
CA ALA A 120 0.95 -12.81 6.97
C ALA A 120 1.47 -12.82 5.51
N LEU A 121 1.81 -11.64 4.96
CA LEU A 121 2.32 -11.49 3.59
C LEU A 121 3.84 -11.63 3.48
N SER A 122 4.59 -11.59 4.57
CA SER A 122 6.05 -11.66 4.56
C SER A 122 6.62 -12.88 3.81
N PRO A 123 6.07 -14.11 3.95
CA PRO A 123 6.52 -15.24 3.14
C PRO A 123 6.28 -15.04 1.64
N THR A 124 5.18 -14.38 1.27
CA THR A 124 4.83 -14.06 -0.13
C THR A 124 5.78 -13.00 -0.70
N PHE A 125 6.11 -11.97 0.07
CA PHE A 125 7.12 -10.98 -0.33
C PHE A 125 8.48 -11.63 -0.58
N SER A 126 8.90 -12.50 0.34
CA SER A 126 10.16 -13.24 0.22
C SER A 126 10.18 -14.17 -0.99
N SER A 127 9.07 -14.86 -1.28
CA SER A 127 8.97 -15.74 -2.44
C SER A 127 8.96 -14.94 -3.75
N PHE A 128 8.32 -13.77 -3.79
CA PHE A 128 8.40 -12.87 -4.93
C PHE A 128 9.84 -12.46 -5.25
N MET A 129 10.59 -12.02 -4.24
CA MET A 129 11.99 -11.61 -4.41
C MET A 129 12.89 -12.75 -4.89
N ARG A 130 12.61 -13.99 -4.46
CA ARG A 130 13.34 -15.19 -4.97
C ARG A 130 13.00 -15.50 -6.42
N ASN A 131 11.73 -15.37 -6.80
CA ASN A 131 11.26 -15.68 -8.16
C ASN A 131 11.69 -14.62 -9.19
N PHE A 132 11.90 -13.36 -8.73
CA PHE A 132 12.26 -12.24 -9.56
C PHE A 132 13.52 -11.52 -9.01
N PRO A 133 14.72 -12.08 -9.22
CA PRO A 133 15.96 -11.58 -8.58
C PRO A 133 16.34 -10.15 -8.99
N LYS A 134 15.85 -9.67 -10.13
CA LYS A 134 16.10 -8.29 -10.62
C LYS A 134 15.04 -7.29 -10.15
N ALA A 135 14.01 -7.75 -9.45
CA ALA A 135 13.02 -6.89 -8.81
C ALA A 135 13.54 -6.35 -7.47
N LYS A 136 13.05 -5.17 -7.08
CA LYS A 136 13.19 -4.60 -5.75
C LYS A 136 11.80 -4.33 -5.19
N LEU A 137 11.57 -4.62 -3.93
CA LEU A 137 10.30 -4.41 -3.26
C LEU A 137 10.47 -3.42 -2.11
N GLN A 138 9.68 -2.35 -2.13
CA GLN A 138 9.52 -1.43 -1.02
C GLN A 138 8.12 -1.63 -0.42
N VAL A 139 8.05 -2.06 0.84
CA VAL A 139 6.79 -2.19 1.58
C VAL A 139 6.65 -1.00 2.52
N VAL A 140 5.55 -0.26 2.36
CA VAL A 140 5.16 0.85 3.23
C VAL A 140 4.04 0.34 4.13
N ALA A 141 4.39 0.01 5.37
CA ALA A 141 3.45 -0.52 6.35
C ALA A 141 2.67 0.63 7.00
N VAL A 142 1.37 0.75 6.68
CA VAL A 142 0.50 1.81 7.19
C VAL A 142 -0.97 1.38 7.19
N ASP A 143 -1.74 1.81 8.18
CA ASP A 143 -3.19 1.50 8.29
C ASP A 143 -4.10 2.60 7.75
N ARG A 144 -3.53 3.78 7.43
CA ARG A 144 -4.28 4.85 6.78
C ARG A 144 -4.46 4.60 5.28
N ALA A 145 -5.46 5.23 4.71
CA ALA A 145 -5.58 5.28 3.25
C ALA A 145 -4.38 6.04 2.65
N VAL A 146 -3.74 5.43 1.67
CA VAL A 146 -2.64 6.05 0.90
C VAL A 146 -3.16 6.52 -0.46
N GLY A 147 -2.72 7.70 -0.89
CA GLY A 147 -2.90 8.19 -2.25
C GLY A 147 -1.88 7.50 -3.17
N LEU A 148 -2.34 6.60 -4.05
CA LEU A 148 -1.42 5.85 -4.93
C LEU A 148 -0.51 6.78 -5.73
N ILE A 149 -1.09 7.85 -6.23
CA ILE A 149 -0.41 8.81 -7.09
C ILE A 149 0.53 9.71 -6.27
N ASP A 150 0.02 10.30 -5.20
CA ASP A 150 0.74 11.32 -4.42
C ASP A 150 1.89 10.70 -3.62
N GLU A 151 1.70 9.47 -3.13
CA GLU A 151 2.69 8.76 -2.33
C GLU A 151 3.53 7.77 -3.14
N ARG A 152 3.38 7.75 -4.46
CA ARG A 152 4.12 6.87 -5.40
C ARG A 152 3.98 5.39 -5.05
N ILE A 153 2.78 4.96 -4.70
CA ILE A 153 2.48 3.56 -4.44
C ILE A 153 1.97 2.92 -5.73
N ASP A 154 2.62 1.85 -6.15
CA ASP A 154 2.22 1.10 -7.35
C ASP A 154 1.02 0.21 -7.06
N VAL A 155 1.00 -0.41 -5.87
CA VAL A 155 -0.04 -1.34 -5.42
C VAL A 155 -0.33 -1.11 -3.94
N ALA A 156 -1.59 -0.93 -3.58
CA ALA A 156 -2.02 -0.91 -2.18
C ALA A 156 -2.79 -2.18 -1.84
N VAL A 157 -2.36 -2.90 -0.82
CA VAL A 157 -3.18 -3.90 -0.14
C VAL A 157 -4.10 -3.19 0.82
N ARG A 158 -5.39 -3.51 0.80
CA ARG A 158 -6.40 -2.90 1.69
C ARG A 158 -7.33 -3.97 2.25
N VAL A 159 -7.87 -3.69 3.43
CA VAL A 159 -8.97 -4.46 4.03
C VAL A 159 -10.12 -3.50 4.29
N ARG A 160 -11.31 -3.81 3.77
CA ARG A 160 -12.52 -2.99 3.95
C ARG A 160 -13.74 -3.88 4.07
N ALA A 161 -14.75 -3.45 4.80
CA ALA A 161 -16.05 -4.12 4.88
C ALA A 161 -16.78 -4.10 3.53
N ALA A 162 -16.69 -3.00 2.78
CA ALA A 162 -17.27 -2.87 1.45
C ALA A 162 -16.28 -2.23 0.47
N LEU A 163 -16.35 -2.62 -0.79
CA LEU A 163 -15.56 -2.04 -1.87
C LEU A 163 -16.23 -0.74 -2.33
N GLY A 164 -15.47 0.36 -2.28
CA GLY A 164 -15.89 1.63 -2.88
C GLY A 164 -15.66 1.61 -4.39
N THR A 165 -16.41 2.46 -5.12
CA THR A 165 -16.21 2.68 -6.55
C THR A 165 -15.35 3.94 -6.75
N ASP A 166 -14.12 3.76 -7.21
CA ASP A 166 -13.27 4.84 -7.69
C ASP A 166 -12.93 4.53 -9.16
N ALA A 167 -13.50 5.31 -10.07
CA ALA A 167 -13.35 5.09 -11.52
C ALA A 167 -11.90 5.19 -12.02
N ALA A 168 -11.03 5.83 -11.26
CA ALA A 168 -9.61 5.99 -11.60
C ALA A 168 -8.74 4.80 -11.16
N LEU A 169 -9.28 3.90 -10.33
CA LEU A 169 -8.53 2.81 -9.72
C LEU A 169 -9.09 1.44 -10.13
N THR A 170 -8.20 0.50 -10.31
CA THR A 170 -8.54 -0.91 -10.50
C THR A 170 -8.44 -1.62 -9.17
N MET A 171 -9.46 -2.42 -8.83
CA MET A 171 -9.48 -3.25 -7.63
C MET A 171 -9.44 -4.73 -8.02
N ARG A 172 -8.73 -5.51 -7.24
CA ARG A 172 -8.69 -6.97 -7.35
C ARG A 172 -8.86 -7.59 -5.99
N THR A 173 -9.99 -8.25 -5.76
CA THR A 173 -10.23 -9.01 -4.53
C THR A 173 -9.25 -10.17 -4.43
N LEU A 174 -8.67 -10.36 -3.26
CA LEU A 174 -7.75 -11.43 -2.93
C LEU A 174 -8.40 -12.50 -2.05
N GLY A 175 -9.14 -12.09 -1.02
CA GLY A 175 -9.76 -12.97 -0.03
C GLY A 175 -10.55 -12.20 1.01
N ARG A 176 -10.82 -12.86 2.11
CA ARG A 176 -11.48 -12.27 3.28
C ARG A 176 -10.55 -12.32 4.49
N SER A 177 -10.80 -11.45 5.46
CA SER A 177 -10.14 -11.43 6.76
C SER A 177 -11.23 -11.39 7.82
N SER A 178 -11.38 -12.48 8.53
CA SER A 178 -12.33 -12.59 9.65
C SER A 178 -11.64 -12.22 10.95
N ARG A 179 -12.37 -11.60 11.86
CA ARG A 179 -11.89 -11.35 13.21
C ARG A 179 -12.52 -12.34 14.16
N ILE A 180 -11.73 -12.81 15.10
CA ILE A 180 -12.13 -13.77 16.12
C ILE A 180 -11.81 -13.22 17.51
N LEU A 181 -12.62 -13.60 18.49
CA LEU A 181 -12.36 -13.32 19.89
C LEU A 181 -11.36 -14.36 20.44
N VAL A 182 -10.24 -13.90 20.95
CA VAL A 182 -9.21 -14.76 21.52
C VAL A 182 -8.84 -14.32 22.93
N ALA A 183 -8.51 -15.30 23.78
CA ALA A 183 -8.04 -15.06 25.13
C ALA A 183 -7.05 -16.15 25.56
N ALA A 184 -6.25 -15.87 26.60
CA ALA A 184 -5.50 -16.93 27.26
C ALA A 184 -6.46 -17.97 27.89
N PRO A 185 -6.08 -19.25 28.02
CA PRO A 185 -6.93 -20.31 28.57
C PRO A 185 -7.51 -19.98 29.94
N ALA A 186 -6.77 -19.25 30.77
CA ALA A 186 -7.22 -18.84 32.10
C ALA A 186 -8.45 -17.91 32.10
N LEU A 187 -8.68 -17.17 31.00
CA LEU A 187 -9.83 -16.29 30.79
C LEU A 187 -10.98 -16.95 30.01
N ALA A 188 -10.83 -18.20 29.59
CA ALA A 188 -11.82 -18.87 28.76
C ALA A 188 -13.03 -19.40 29.54
N ALA A 189 -12.88 -19.70 30.83
CA ALA A 189 -13.95 -20.29 31.64
C ALA A 189 -15.25 -19.46 31.70
N PRO A 190 -15.22 -18.11 31.87
CA PRO A 190 -16.43 -17.29 31.80
C PRO A 190 -17.09 -17.26 30.41
N CYS A 191 -16.32 -17.56 29.37
CA CYS A 191 -16.80 -17.56 27.99
C CYS A 191 -17.49 -18.88 27.58
N ALA A 192 -17.41 -19.91 28.43
CA ALA A 192 -17.92 -21.28 28.14
C ALA A 192 -19.45 -21.33 28.04
N SER A 193 -20.18 -20.37 28.64
CA SER A 193 -21.64 -20.28 28.50
C SER A 193 -22.10 -20.05 27.06
N GLY A 194 -21.22 -19.47 26.23
CA GLY A 194 -21.56 -19.04 24.88
C GLY A 194 -22.39 -17.75 24.82
N ASP A 195 -22.81 -17.19 25.93
CA ASP A 195 -23.51 -15.90 25.95
C ASP A 195 -22.50 -14.76 25.79
N ILE A 196 -22.56 -14.06 24.64
CA ILE A 196 -21.67 -12.96 24.31
C ILE A 196 -21.80 -11.79 25.29
N ALA A 197 -22.91 -11.66 26.03
CA ALA A 197 -23.10 -10.60 27.02
C ALA A 197 -22.05 -10.65 28.13
N ALA A 198 -21.55 -11.85 28.47
CA ALA A 198 -20.48 -12.03 29.45
C ALA A 198 -19.19 -11.27 29.10
N LEU A 199 -19.00 -10.90 27.83
CA LEU A 199 -17.85 -10.14 27.39
C LEU A 199 -17.78 -8.74 28.04
N SER A 200 -18.92 -8.14 28.42
CA SER A 200 -18.98 -6.84 29.08
C SER A 200 -18.30 -6.84 30.46
N ASP A 201 -18.23 -7.99 31.12
CA ASP A 201 -17.65 -8.15 32.45
C ASP A 201 -16.17 -8.57 32.40
N LEU A 202 -15.65 -8.84 31.22
CA LEU A 202 -14.28 -9.29 31.04
C LEU A 202 -13.34 -8.13 30.67
N PRO A 203 -12.07 -8.18 31.10
CA PRO A 203 -11.09 -7.23 30.59
C PRO A 203 -10.93 -7.45 29.08
N THR A 204 -10.94 -6.37 28.31
CA THR A 204 -10.84 -6.41 26.85
C THR A 204 -9.62 -5.64 26.34
N LEU A 205 -9.18 -5.99 25.13
CA LEU A 205 -8.05 -5.38 24.43
C LEU A 205 -8.54 -4.96 23.05
N ALA A 206 -8.40 -3.68 22.69
CA ALA A 206 -9.05 -3.14 21.50
C ALA A 206 -8.08 -2.54 20.47
N THR A 207 -8.40 -2.76 19.22
CA THR A 207 -7.64 -2.22 18.07
C THR A 207 -8.10 -0.79 17.78
N THR A 208 -7.62 0.15 18.54
CA THR A 208 -7.86 1.58 18.36
C THR A 208 -6.71 2.38 18.96
N ASP A 209 -6.55 3.63 18.54
CA ASP A 209 -5.63 4.63 19.13
C ASP A 209 -6.31 5.53 20.17
N GLN A 210 -7.59 5.27 20.48
CA GLN A 210 -8.37 6.03 21.43
C GLN A 210 -8.69 5.19 22.66
N MET A 211 -8.71 5.84 23.84
CA MET A 211 -9.20 5.26 25.09
C MET A 211 -10.66 5.66 25.29
N GLY A 212 -11.38 4.87 26.07
CA GLY A 212 -12.77 5.09 26.42
C GLY A 212 -13.68 3.96 25.97
N GLU A 213 -14.99 4.16 26.13
CA GLU A 213 -16.00 3.18 25.75
C GLU A 213 -16.00 2.95 24.23
N ILE A 214 -15.95 1.69 23.82
CA ILE A 214 -16.09 1.26 22.44
C ILE A 214 -17.21 0.23 22.30
N VAL A 215 -17.65 -0.01 21.07
CA VAL A 215 -18.70 -0.97 20.76
C VAL A 215 -18.15 -2.00 19.77
N TRP A 216 -18.30 -3.27 20.10
CA TRP A 216 -18.09 -4.36 19.16
C TRP A 216 -19.43 -4.89 18.66
N GLU A 217 -19.55 -5.03 17.35
CA GLU A 217 -20.73 -5.57 16.70
C GLU A 217 -20.52 -7.04 16.31
N PHE A 218 -21.47 -7.89 16.71
CA PHE A 218 -21.42 -9.32 16.43
C PHE A 218 -22.70 -9.79 15.74
N ILE A 219 -22.57 -10.86 15.01
CA ILE A 219 -23.66 -11.61 14.39
C ILE A 219 -23.63 -13.00 15.01
N GLY A 220 -24.73 -13.38 15.63
CA GLY A 220 -24.91 -14.66 16.29
C GLY A 220 -25.26 -15.80 15.33
N PRO A 221 -25.41 -17.02 15.87
CA PRO A 221 -25.65 -18.24 15.09
C PRO A 221 -26.98 -18.22 14.31
N GLU A 222 -27.99 -17.52 14.79
CA GLU A 222 -29.30 -17.36 14.14
C GLU A 222 -29.37 -16.12 13.24
N GLY A 223 -28.24 -15.39 13.09
CA GLY A 223 -28.16 -14.15 12.30
C GLY A 223 -28.54 -12.90 13.09
N GLU A 224 -28.82 -13.01 14.37
CA GLU A 224 -29.13 -11.90 15.25
C GLU A 224 -27.91 -10.98 15.45
N ALA A 225 -28.15 -9.68 15.45
CA ALA A 225 -27.09 -8.68 15.75
C ALA A 225 -27.00 -8.41 17.25
N ARG A 226 -25.81 -8.29 17.77
CA ARG A 226 -25.50 -7.91 19.15
C ARG A 226 -24.40 -6.87 19.20
N SER A 227 -24.64 -5.82 19.98
CA SER A 227 -23.68 -4.75 20.24
C SER A 227 -23.19 -4.89 21.68
N ILE A 228 -21.90 -5.05 21.87
CA ILE A 228 -21.28 -5.15 23.19
C ILE A 228 -20.48 -3.88 23.44
N ARG A 229 -20.93 -3.12 24.44
CA ARG A 229 -20.23 -1.92 24.95
C ARG A 229 -19.25 -2.34 26.02
N HIS A 230 -18.03 -1.86 25.92
CA HIS A 230 -16.99 -2.15 26.90
C HIS A 230 -15.92 -1.04 26.91
N GLU A 231 -15.20 -0.95 28.00
CA GLU A 231 -14.03 -0.08 28.12
C GLU A 231 -12.78 -0.96 28.11
N PRO A 232 -11.93 -0.87 27.05
CA PRO A 232 -10.76 -1.73 26.95
C PRO A 232 -9.69 -1.35 27.99
N ARG A 233 -9.09 -2.38 28.59
CA ARG A 233 -7.95 -2.22 29.50
C ARG A 233 -6.68 -1.76 28.77
N MET A 234 -6.54 -2.12 27.50
CA MET A 234 -5.44 -1.71 26.63
C MET A 234 -5.95 -1.44 25.23
N THR A 235 -5.46 -0.38 24.62
CA THR A 235 -5.69 -0.06 23.21
C THR A 235 -4.38 0.02 22.47
N CYS A 236 -4.33 -0.52 21.25
CA CYS A 236 -3.19 -0.44 20.35
C CYS A 236 -3.65 -0.72 18.93
N VAL A 237 -3.12 -0.01 17.93
CA VAL A 237 -3.41 -0.30 16.51
C VAL A 237 -2.64 -1.52 16.00
N ASP A 238 -1.58 -1.95 16.70
CA ASP A 238 -0.78 -3.11 16.32
C ASP A 238 -1.39 -4.40 16.90
N PHE A 239 -1.81 -5.30 16.02
CA PHE A 239 -2.36 -6.60 16.40
C PHE A 239 -1.36 -7.49 17.12
N LEU A 240 -0.06 -7.36 16.85
CA LEU A 240 0.97 -8.17 17.52
C LEU A 240 1.05 -7.81 19.00
N ALA A 241 1.04 -6.52 19.33
CA ALA A 241 1.04 -6.06 20.72
C ALA A 241 -0.21 -6.53 21.49
N LEU A 242 -1.38 -6.48 20.85
CA LEU A 242 -2.64 -6.95 21.45
C LEU A 242 -2.67 -8.48 21.59
N ARG A 243 -2.13 -9.22 20.61
CA ARG A 243 -1.99 -10.67 20.70
C ARG A 243 -1.12 -11.07 21.87
N ASP A 244 0.05 -10.45 22.02
CA ASP A 244 0.98 -10.75 23.10
C ASP A 244 0.39 -10.39 24.46
N ALA A 245 -0.39 -9.29 24.55
CA ALA A 245 -1.16 -8.93 25.74
C ALA A 245 -2.24 -10.00 26.06
N ALA A 246 -2.94 -10.51 25.05
CA ALA A 246 -3.94 -11.56 25.22
C ALA A 246 -3.30 -12.89 25.69
N VAL A 247 -2.15 -13.28 25.12
CA VAL A 247 -1.36 -14.44 25.57
C VAL A 247 -0.94 -14.31 27.03
N SER A 248 -0.60 -13.07 27.44
CA SER A 248 -0.24 -12.76 28.83
C SER A 248 -1.45 -12.73 29.78
N GLY A 249 -2.66 -13.04 29.32
CA GLY A 249 -3.87 -13.09 30.12
C GLY A 249 -4.41 -11.71 30.54
N LEU A 250 -4.05 -10.63 29.82
CA LEU A 250 -4.47 -9.29 30.17
C LEU A 250 -5.91 -8.97 29.75
N GLY A 251 -6.51 -9.74 28.86
CA GLY A 251 -7.88 -9.54 28.41
C GLY A 251 -8.24 -10.36 27.16
N VAL A 252 -9.51 -10.25 26.76
CA VAL A 252 -10.05 -10.80 25.51
C VAL A 252 -9.78 -9.82 24.39
N ALA A 253 -9.23 -10.28 23.27
CA ALA A 253 -8.92 -9.47 22.11
C ALA A 253 -9.75 -9.88 20.89
N LEU A 254 -10.24 -8.91 20.13
CA LEU A 254 -10.86 -9.13 18.82
C LEU A 254 -9.82 -8.91 17.71
N LEU A 255 -9.24 -9.98 17.20
CA LEU A 255 -8.10 -9.95 16.29
C LEU A 255 -8.38 -10.69 14.97
N PRO A 256 -7.71 -10.35 13.86
CA PRO A 256 -7.75 -11.15 12.65
C PRO A 256 -7.27 -12.58 12.94
N ASP A 257 -7.98 -13.57 12.41
CA ASP A 257 -7.69 -15.00 12.62
C ASP A 257 -6.26 -15.37 12.20
N HIS A 258 -5.80 -14.82 11.08
CA HIS A 258 -4.46 -15.08 10.56
C HIS A 258 -3.32 -14.61 11.48
N SER A 259 -3.56 -13.58 12.31
CA SER A 259 -2.57 -13.07 13.27
C SER A 259 -2.46 -13.92 14.55
N CYS A 260 -3.39 -14.85 14.77
CA CYS A 260 -3.45 -15.69 15.96
C CYS A 260 -3.18 -17.18 15.71
N ARG A 261 -2.93 -17.59 14.46
CA ARG A 261 -2.83 -19.02 14.08
C ARG A 261 -1.80 -19.80 14.88
N ARG A 262 -0.64 -19.21 15.11
CA ARG A 262 0.45 -19.85 15.85
C ARG A 262 0.07 -20.08 17.32
N GLU A 263 -0.51 -19.08 17.94
CA GLU A 263 -0.89 -19.08 19.35
C GLU A 263 -2.10 -20.01 19.59
N LEU A 264 -3.04 -20.05 18.64
CA LEU A 264 -4.14 -21.03 18.66
C LEU A 264 -3.64 -22.46 18.49
N ALA A 265 -2.71 -22.70 17.54
CA ALA A 265 -2.13 -24.02 17.33
C ALA A 265 -1.32 -24.54 18.53
N SER A 266 -0.66 -23.64 19.27
CA SER A 266 0.07 -23.97 20.49
C SER A 266 -0.77 -23.96 21.77
N SER A 267 -2.08 -23.64 21.67
CA SER A 267 -2.99 -23.44 22.80
C SER A 267 -2.55 -22.32 23.76
N ALA A 268 -1.68 -21.41 23.33
CA ALA A 268 -1.36 -20.20 24.09
C ALA A 268 -2.54 -19.22 24.09
N LEU A 269 -3.35 -19.25 23.04
CA LEU A 269 -4.65 -18.60 22.95
C LEU A 269 -5.73 -19.65 22.64
N VAL A 270 -6.95 -19.34 23.04
CA VAL A 270 -8.16 -20.08 22.68
C VAL A 270 -9.15 -19.14 22.01
N HIS A 271 -9.89 -19.67 21.03
CA HIS A 271 -11.00 -18.96 20.39
C HIS A 271 -12.19 -19.00 21.36
N VAL A 272 -12.58 -17.85 21.88
CA VAL A 272 -13.75 -17.71 22.79
C VAL A 272 -14.96 -17.23 21.99
N PHE A 273 -16.16 -17.63 22.41
CA PHE A 273 -17.43 -17.33 21.73
C PHE A 273 -17.42 -17.68 20.21
N PRO A 274 -17.02 -18.87 19.80
CA PRO A 274 -16.77 -19.20 18.39
C PRO A 274 -18.04 -19.16 17.51
N GLN A 275 -19.23 -19.16 18.09
CA GLN A 275 -20.51 -19.01 17.39
C GLN A 275 -20.82 -17.57 17.01
N TRP A 276 -20.12 -16.59 17.58
CA TRP A 276 -20.27 -15.17 17.28
C TRP A 276 -19.20 -14.70 16.30
N ARG A 277 -19.61 -14.02 15.26
CA ARG A 277 -18.72 -13.52 14.21
C ARG A 277 -18.90 -12.03 14.03
N THR A 278 -17.91 -11.35 13.52
CA THR A 278 -18.00 -9.98 13.02
C THR A 278 -18.22 -9.97 11.51
N GLU A 279 -18.52 -8.82 10.94
CA GLU A 279 -18.47 -8.65 9.49
C GLU A 279 -17.04 -8.86 8.99
N ASP A 280 -16.92 -9.67 7.91
CA ASP A 280 -15.62 -9.94 7.30
C ASP A 280 -15.07 -8.74 6.55
N GLY A 281 -13.79 -8.51 6.68
CA GLY A 281 -13.07 -7.58 5.83
C GLY A 281 -12.73 -8.21 4.48
N ILE A 282 -12.93 -7.48 3.39
CA ILE A 282 -12.50 -7.86 2.04
C ILE A 282 -11.06 -7.42 1.85
N VAL A 283 -10.14 -8.40 1.72
CA VAL A 283 -8.76 -8.13 1.36
C VAL A 283 -8.67 -7.94 -0.15
N HIS A 284 -8.18 -6.79 -0.58
CA HIS A 284 -8.11 -6.46 -2.00
C HIS A 284 -6.88 -5.61 -2.33
N LEU A 285 -6.45 -5.70 -3.58
CA LEU A 285 -5.45 -4.83 -4.17
C LEU A 285 -6.13 -3.63 -4.82
N VAL A 286 -5.49 -2.48 -4.70
CA VAL A 286 -5.85 -1.25 -5.41
C VAL A 286 -4.61 -0.78 -6.17
N PHE A 287 -4.77 -0.49 -7.46
CA PHE A 287 -3.70 0.00 -8.32
C PHE A 287 -4.31 0.85 -9.44
N THR A 288 -3.51 1.63 -10.14
CA THR A 288 -3.95 2.38 -11.32
C THR A 288 -4.33 1.43 -12.46
N THR A 289 -4.97 1.92 -13.52
CA THR A 289 -5.51 1.07 -14.59
C THR A 289 -4.48 0.08 -15.10
N ARG A 290 -4.94 -1.14 -15.48
CA ARG A 290 -4.05 -2.22 -15.99
C ARG A 290 -3.26 -1.84 -17.25
N ARG A 291 -3.77 -0.90 -18.06
CA ARG A 291 -3.03 -0.38 -19.22
C ARG A 291 -1.90 0.46 -18.68
N GLY A 292 -0.68 -0.05 -18.89
CA GLY A 292 0.53 0.67 -18.56
C GLY A 292 1.20 0.32 -17.23
N LEU A 293 0.75 -0.68 -16.50
CA LEU A 293 1.52 -1.16 -15.34
C LEU A 293 2.87 -1.74 -15.77
N PRO A 294 3.98 -1.34 -15.12
CA PRO A 294 5.27 -1.99 -15.35
C PRO A 294 5.17 -3.51 -15.16
N PRO A 295 5.86 -4.34 -15.97
CA PRO A 295 5.80 -5.79 -15.86
C PRO A 295 6.12 -6.33 -14.47
N VAL A 296 7.07 -5.72 -13.75
CA VAL A 296 7.41 -6.10 -12.38
C VAL A 296 6.24 -5.87 -11.42
N VAL A 297 5.46 -4.80 -11.61
CA VAL A 297 4.26 -4.52 -10.81
C VAL A 297 3.15 -5.51 -11.14
N ARG A 298 2.96 -5.83 -12.42
CA ARG A 298 2.00 -6.85 -12.87
C ARG A 298 2.36 -8.21 -12.30
N ALA A 299 3.63 -8.61 -12.39
CA ALA A 299 4.13 -9.86 -11.82
C ALA A 299 3.91 -9.92 -10.30
N PHE A 300 4.09 -8.80 -9.58
CA PHE A 300 3.83 -8.71 -8.16
C PHE A 300 2.34 -8.89 -7.82
N ILE A 301 1.45 -8.20 -8.55
CA ILE A 301 0.00 -8.34 -8.41
C ILE A 301 -0.44 -9.80 -8.62
N ASP A 302 0.07 -10.45 -9.66
CA ASP A 302 -0.28 -11.83 -9.97
C ASP A 302 0.31 -12.82 -8.96
N HIS A 303 1.51 -12.54 -8.45
CA HIS A 303 2.15 -13.32 -7.40
C HIS A 303 1.35 -13.26 -6.07
N LEU A 304 0.95 -12.05 -5.65
CA LEU A 304 0.09 -11.87 -4.47
C LEU A 304 -1.24 -12.63 -4.64
N ALA A 305 -1.91 -12.44 -5.78
CA ALA A 305 -3.18 -13.10 -6.04
C ALA A 305 -3.05 -14.64 -6.12
N GLY A 306 -1.92 -15.15 -6.59
CA GLY A 306 -1.59 -16.56 -6.56
C GLY A 306 -1.47 -17.10 -5.13
N ALA A 307 -0.79 -16.36 -4.24
CA ALA A 307 -0.61 -16.76 -2.85
C ALA A 307 -1.93 -16.88 -2.08
N PHE A 308 -2.87 -15.98 -2.30
CA PHE A 308 -4.20 -16.04 -1.70
C PHE A 308 -5.02 -17.23 -2.22
N ARG A 309 -5.01 -17.49 -3.54
CA ARG A 309 -5.74 -18.65 -4.11
C ARG A 309 -5.27 -20.00 -3.59
N HIS A 310 -4.01 -20.12 -3.19
CA HIS A 310 -3.44 -21.36 -2.68
C HIS A 310 -3.51 -21.46 -1.14
N GLY A 311 -4.31 -20.63 -0.47
CA GLY A 311 -4.47 -20.63 0.98
C GLY A 311 -3.21 -20.33 1.79
N LYS A 312 -2.17 -19.77 1.14
CA LYS A 312 -0.90 -19.41 1.80
C LYS A 312 -1.02 -18.15 2.66
N VAL A 313 -2.04 -17.35 2.44
CA VAL A 313 -2.33 -16.10 3.15
C VAL A 313 -3.83 -16.08 3.37
N ALA A 314 -4.30 -15.95 4.61
CA ALA A 314 -5.69 -15.80 5.03
C ALA A 314 -6.73 -16.50 4.14
N SER A 315 -7.39 -17.49 4.66
CA SER A 315 -8.65 -18.01 4.14
C SER A 315 -9.77 -17.44 4.97
#